data_69ec15524db4746ef47d0a7bac6763d7
#
_entry.id   69ec15524db4746ef47d0a7bac6763d7
#
_cell.length_a   1.000
_cell.length_b   1.000
_cell.length_c   1.000
_cell.angle_alpha   90.00
_cell.angle_beta   90.00
_cell.angle_gamma   90.00
#
_symmetry.space_group_name_H-M   'P 1'
#
loop_
_entity.id
_entity.type
_entity.pdbx_description
1 polymer ?
#
loop_
_entity_poly.entity_id
_entity_poly.type
_entity_poly.pdbx_seq_one_letter_code
_entity_poly.pdbx_strand_id
1 'polypeptide(L)'
;MNRKQFINRGCWISACLLFCACSKVEKVSLCDRDICMYPDYPETVIPLNICPLNFRIDTEGEAFWIRFVAGTDSFEIKSSQKVSIPLKQWRNLLRNHPGERLVVKFFVKTGSTCLQYRNKQFFISDEPIDSYLVYRLIEPGYELWSKMGIYQRCLEDFEEKPVLLNTQTERNCMNCHSFRKNRPENMLFHLRTTYGGTMLVKDGKVKKVDTKAPGEISAGVYPRWHPGGRYVAFSVNATHQSFHTAHPNVLEVYDKKSDLMLFDTETGKVITDTIIHRDDRFETFPEWSPDGRYLYFCSAIAREMPQKFDSLRYDLLRVAFDPETCRFGTQTDTLLSSERLGKSAAFPRISPDGKHLAVCLTAYGTFPIWHHDNDIYLLNLETCELSPAQAINSDQSDSYHSWSSNGRWLVFSSRRIGGLYTRPFIAYFDRNGNFHKPFLLPQKDPEQYDFLLKSYNVPELIIAQIKISPRGFEKAAKGSD
;
A
#
# COMPACT_ATOMS: atom_id res chain seq x y z
N MET A 1 -81.73 -25.35 37.99
CA MET A 1 -82.62 -24.21 37.77
C MET A 1 -81.78 -23.05 37.26
N ASN A 2 -81.83 -22.80 35.97
CA ASN A 2 -82.30 -21.56 35.29
C ASN A 2 -81.80 -20.25 35.90
N ARG A 3 -81.08 -19.40 35.22
CA ARG A 3 -81.25 -18.56 34.01
C ARG A 3 -79.98 -17.74 33.72
N LYS A 4 -79.46 -17.79 32.52
CA LYS A 4 -79.55 -16.81 31.39
C LYS A 4 -79.04 -15.39 31.67
N GLN A 5 -77.97 -15.12 30.96
CA GLN A 5 -77.75 -14.04 29.97
C GLN A 5 -77.68 -12.60 30.51
N PHE A 6 -76.55 -11.89 30.21
CA PHE A 6 -76.57 -10.95 29.10
C PHE A 6 -75.11 -10.47 28.79
N ILE A 7 -74.80 -10.44 27.52
CA ILE A 7 -73.66 -9.95 26.85
C ILE A 7 -73.60 -8.42 26.99
N ASN A 8 -72.39 -7.86 27.31
CA ASN A 8 -72.10 -6.50 26.92
C ASN A 8 -70.71 -6.42 26.37
N ARG A 9 -70.64 -6.30 25.03
CA ARG A 9 -69.46 -6.00 24.26
C ARG A 9 -69.04 -4.53 24.49
N GLY A 10 -68.06 -4.29 25.29
CA GLY A 10 -67.35 -3.01 25.36
C GLY A 10 -66.22 -2.98 24.37
N CYS A 11 -66.50 -2.32 23.25
CA CYS A 11 -65.47 -2.04 22.23
C CYS A 11 -64.46 -1.00 22.78
N TRP A 12 -63.31 -1.45 23.21
CA TRP A 12 -62.20 -0.53 23.49
C TRP A 12 -61.53 -0.19 22.16
N ILE A 13 -61.89 0.95 21.60
CA ILE A 13 -61.19 1.62 20.52
C ILE A 13 -59.91 2.15 21.15
N SER A 14 -58.82 1.39 20.97
CA SER A 14 -57.48 1.85 21.27
C SER A 14 -57.12 2.88 20.21
N ALA A 15 -57.24 4.15 20.58
CA ALA A 15 -56.77 5.26 19.74
C ALA A 15 -55.23 5.20 19.68
N CYS A 16 -54.69 4.54 18.65
CA CYS A 16 -53.33 4.76 18.23
C CYS A 16 -53.20 6.21 17.79
N LEU A 17 -52.73 7.05 18.69
CA LEU A 17 -52.19 8.36 18.35
C LEU A 17 -50.95 8.15 17.51
N LEU A 18 -51.16 8.03 16.21
CA LEU A 18 -50.11 8.25 15.21
C LEU A 18 -49.64 9.71 15.35
N PHE A 19 -48.53 9.91 16.05
CA PHE A 19 -47.77 11.13 15.89
C PHE A 19 -47.24 11.16 14.44
N CYS A 20 -48.09 11.60 13.51
CA CYS A 20 -47.65 12.15 12.24
C CYS A 20 -46.86 13.43 12.55
N ALA A 21 -45.55 13.29 12.80
CA ALA A 21 -44.67 14.41 12.61
C ALA A 21 -44.78 14.77 11.12
N CYS A 22 -45.58 15.80 10.80
CA CYS A 22 -45.59 16.45 9.50
C CYS A 22 -44.20 17.05 9.27
N SER A 23 -43.26 16.25 8.83
CA SER A 23 -42.11 16.77 8.09
C SER A 23 -42.70 17.31 6.77
N LYS A 24 -42.79 18.63 6.64
CA LYS A 24 -42.99 19.26 5.33
C LYS A 24 -42.03 18.58 4.37
N VAL A 25 -42.55 17.91 3.34
CA VAL A 25 -41.75 17.39 2.24
C VAL A 25 -41.07 18.62 1.62
N GLU A 26 -39.81 18.85 1.97
CA GLU A 26 -39.02 19.94 1.40
C GLU A 26 -38.92 19.65 -0.10
N LYS A 27 -39.29 20.65 -0.91
CA LYS A 27 -39.18 20.54 -2.37
C LYS A 27 -37.72 20.42 -2.75
N VAL A 28 -37.29 19.22 -3.15
CA VAL A 28 -35.95 18.97 -3.64
C VAL A 28 -35.80 19.57 -5.04
N SER A 29 -34.85 20.44 -5.24
CA SER A 29 -34.50 21.02 -6.53
C SER A 29 -33.19 20.38 -7.05
N LEU A 30 -33.11 20.08 -8.34
CA LEU A 30 -31.90 19.58 -8.97
C LEU A 30 -30.89 20.72 -9.10
N CYS A 31 -29.65 20.42 -8.77
CA CYS A 31 -28.50 21.31 -8.90
C CYS A 31 -27.48 20.66 -9.84
N ASP A 32 -27.22 21.31 -10.99
CA ASP A 32 -26.26 20.82 -11.97
C ASP A 32 -24.82 21.18 -11.59
N ARG A 33 -24.44 20.92 -10.35
CA ARG A 33 -23.09 21.09 -9.80
C ARG A 33 -22.61 19.82 -9.15
N ASP A 34 -21.30 19.63 -9.12
CA ASP A 34 -20.65 18.57 -8.37
C ASP A 34 -20.54 18.91 -6.90
N ILE A 35 -20.75 17.92 -6.04
CA ILE A 35 -20.40 18.03 -4.65
C ILE A 35 -18.87 18.02 -4.49
N CYS A 36 -18.33 18.95 -3.71
CA CYS A 36 -16.92 18.95 -3.35
C CYS A 36 -16.71 18.05 -2.13
N MET A 37 -15.83 17.05 -2.27
CA MET A 37 -15.56 16.08 -1.20
C MET A 37 -14.08 15.71 -1.13
N TYR A 38 -13.62 15.37 0.07
CA TYR A 38 -12.27 14.89 0.33
C TYR A 38 -12.30 13.62 1.19
N PRO A 39 -11.53 12.57 0.86
CA PRO A 39 -10.69 12.42 -0.34
C PRO A 39 -11.49 12.32 -1.65
N ASP A 40 -10.82 12.50 -2.81
CA ASP A 40 -11.41 12.36 -4.14
C ASP A 40 -11.58 10.86 -4.51
N TYR A 41 -12.61 10.24 -3.97
CA TYR A 41 -12.95 8.84 -4.21
C TYR A 41 -13.79 8.54 -5.47
N PRO A 42 -14.65 9.44 -5.97
CA PRO A 42 -15.54 9.13 -7.11
C PRO A 42 -14.79 8.63 -8.35
N GLU A 43 -15.48 7.87 -9.19
CA GLU A 43 -14.99 7.25 -10.43
C GLU A 43 -13.86 6.22 -10.20
N THR A 44 -13.71 5.69 -8.97
CA THR A 44 -12.76 4.62 -8.67
C THR A 44 -13.41 3.25 -8.69
N VAL A 45 -12.60 2.22 -8.96
CA VAL A 45 -12.97 0.82 -8.74
C VAL A 45 -12.57 0.47 -7.31
N ILE A 46 -13.51 -0.08 -6.53
CA ILE A 46 -13.30 -0.43 -5.13
C ILE A 46 -13.47 -1.93 -4.91
N PRO A 47 -12.67 -2.56 -4.00
CA PRO A 47 -12.85 -3.97 -3.70
C PRO A 47 -14.14 -4.22 -2.91
N LEU A 48 -14.77 -5.36 -3.16
CA LEU A 48 -16.02 -5.74 -2.47
C LEU A 48 -15.87 -5.90 -0.94
N ASN A 49 -14.65 -6.03 -0.43
CA ASN A 49 -14.35 -6.22 0.98
C ASN A 49 -13.64 -5.03 1.65
N ILE A 50 -13.60 -3.86 1.01
CA ILE A 50 -12.97 -2.67 1.60
C ILE A 50 -13.81 -2.06 2.72
N CYS A 51 -13.16 -1.47 3.72
CA CYS A 51 -13.82 -0.67 4.76
C CYS A 51 -14.50 0.57 4.15
N PRO A 52 -15.42 1.22 4.89
CA PRO A 52 -16.11 2.40 4.41
C PRO A 52 -15.18 3.50 3.92
N LEU A 53 -15.50 4.07 2.76
CA LEU A 53 -14.81 5.24 2.23
C LEU A 53 -15.36 6.51 2.88
N ASN A 54 -15.05 6.72 4.14
CA ASN A 54 -15.46 7.92 4.86
C ASN A 54 -14.85 9.17 4.20
N PHE A 55 -15.62 10.25 4.15
CA PHE A 55 -15.20 11.47 3.47
C PHE A 55 -15.70 12.73 4.17
N ARG A 56 -15.12 13.87 3.83
CA ARG A 56 -15.60 15.20 4.21
C ARG A 56 -16.25 15.85 2.99
N ILE A 57 -17.36 16.55 3.22
CA ILE A 57 -18.02 17.40 2.22
C ILE A 57 -17.52 18.82 2.43
N ASP A 58 -16.86 19.40 1.42
CA ASP A 58 -16.35 20.77 1.45
C ASP A 58 -17.35 21.78 0.85
N THR A 59 -18.52 21.30 0.43
CA THR A 59 -19.65 22.13 0.01
C THR A 59 -20.39 22.68 1.23
N GLU A 60 -20.74 23.96 1.23
CA GLU A 60 -21.50 24.58 2.30
C GLU A 60 -22.92 24.04 2.38
N GLY A 61 -23.41 23.80 3.60
CA GLY A 61 -24.76 23.29 3.89
C GLY A 61 -24.96 23.10 5.39
N GLU A 62 -26.22 23.14 5.82
CA GLU A 62 -26.64 22.96 7.23
C GLU A 62 -26.83 21.48 7.59
N ALA A 63 -27.27 20.69 6.63
CA ALA A 63 -27.48 19.24 6.78
C ALA A 63 -27.33 18.52 5.44
N PHE A 64 -26.83 17.28 5.51
CA PHE A 64 -26.55 16.46 4.35
C PHE A 64 -27.28 15.12 4.49
N TRP A 65 -27.96 14.68 3.43
CA TRP A 65 -28.46 13.33 3.28
C TRP A 65 -27.72 12.68 2.13
N ILE A 66 -27.14 11.53 2.39
CA ILE A 66 -26.35 10.80 1.43
C ILE A 66 -26.98 9.42 1.25
N ARG A 67 -27.40 9.11 0.03
CA ARG A 67 -27.99 7.82 -0.32
C ARG A 67 -27.06 7.03 -1.20
N PHE A 68 -26.71 5.84 -0.75
CA PHE A 68 -25.90 4.85 -1.45
C PHE A 68 -26.84 3.84 -2.11
N VAL A 69 -26.66 3.60 -3.41
CA VAL A 69 -27.54 2.73 -4.23
C VAL A 69 -26.66 1.81 -5.08
N ALA A 70 -26.88 0.50 -4.96
CA ALA A 70 -26.31 -0.50 -5.87
C ALA A 70 -27.39 -1.52 -6.22
N GLY A 71 -27.63 -1.78 -7.50
CA GLY A 71 -28.72 -2.62 -7.96
C GLY A 71 -30.08 -2.19 -7.36
N THR A 72 -30.70 -3.11 -6.64
CA THR A 72 -31.98 -2.88 -5.93
C THR A 72 -31.81 -2.43 -4.48
N ASP A 73 -30.60 -2.52 -3.94
CA ASP A 73 -30.31 -2.21 -2.53
C ASP A 73 -29.91 -0.75 -2.38
N SER A 74 -30.33 -0.18 -1.24
CA SER A 74 -29.89 1.17 -0.89
C SER A 74 -29.94 1.39 0.61
N PHE A 75 -29.14 2.32 1.09
CA PHE A 75 -29.29 2.90 2.42
C PHE A 75 -28.99 4.40 2.38
N GLU A 76 -29.50 5.11 3.38
CA GLU A 76 -29.33 6.56 3.51
C GLU A 76 -28.77 6.90 4.89
N ILE A 77 -27.92 7.90 4.93
CA ILE A 77 -27.41 8.48 6.16
C ILE A 77 -27.66 9.98 6.17
N LYS A 78 -27.96 10.51 7.35
CA LYS A 78 -27.95 11.94 7.62
C LYS A 78 -26.64 12.28 8.33
N SER A 79 -25.94 13.30 7.86
CA SER A 79 -24.63 13.66 8.37
C SER A 79 -24.42 15.17 8.44
N SER A 80 -23.36 15.57 9.10
CA SER A 80 -22.71 16.87 8.93
C SER A 80 -21.74 16.81 7.75
N GLN A 81 -20.82 17.76 7.66
CA GLN A 81 -19.74 17.73 6.64
C GLN A 81 -18.87 16.48 6.75
N LYS A 82 -18.55 15.97 7.95
CA LYS A 82 -17.84 14.70 8.13
C LYS A 82 -18.81 13.53 8.00
N VAL A 83 -18.60 12.72 6.98
CA VAL A 83 -19.46 11.57 6.66
C VAL A 83 -18.79 10.28 7.13
N SER A 84 -19.41 9.63 8.10
CA SER A 84 -19.04 8.30 8.60
C SER A 84 -20.07 7.27 8.14
N ILE A 85 -19.65 6.40 7.23
CA ILE A 85 -20.53 5.39 6.63
C ILE A 85 -20.62 4.19 7.59
N PRO A 86 -21.83 3.71 7.95
CA PRO A 86 -21.98 2.56 8.84
C PRO A 86 -21.42 1.28 8.23
N LEU A 87 -20.46 0.66 8.90
CA LEU A 87 -19.71 -0.50 8.42
C LEU A 87 -20.59 -1.66 7.97
N LYS A 88 -21.65 -1.99 8.74
CA LYS A 88 -22.53 -3.12 8.43
C LYS A 88 -23.32 -2.88 7.13
N GLN A 89 -23.88 -1.69 6.96
CA GLN A 89 -24.66 -1.34 5.75
C GLN A 89 -23.76 -1.31 4.52
N TRP A 90 -22.56 -0.72 4.66
CA TRP A 90 -21.54 -0.67 3.62
C TRP A 90 -21.12 -2.07 3.16
N ARG A 91 -20.72 -2.93 4.10
CA ARG A 91 -20.33 -4.32 3.79
C ARG A 91 -21.43 -5.11 3.08
N ASN A 92 -22.67 -4.98 3.55
CA ASN A 92 -23.79 -5.68 2.94
C ASN A 92 -24.00 -5.19 1.50
N LEU A 93 -23.99 -3.88 1.29
CA LEU A 93 -24.17 -3.30 -0.05
C LEU A 93 -23.10 -3.78 -1.01
N LEU A 94 -21.82 -3.73 -0.64
CA LEU A 94 -20.73 -4.17 -1.52
C LEU A 94 -20.78 -5.67 -1.81
N ARG A 95 -21.03 -6.51 -0.80
CA ARG A 95 -21.05 -7.98 -0.94
C ARG A 95 -22.20 -8.49 -1.79
N ASN A 96 -23.33 -7.77 -1.78
CA ASN A 96 -24.52 -8.16 -2.56
C ASN A 96 -24.41 -7.75 -4.04
N HIS A 97 -23.53 -6.81 -4.38
CA HIS A 97 -23.47 -6.19 -5.71
C HIS A 97 -22.05 -6.20 -6.34
N PRO A 98 -21.34 -7.36 -6.37
CA PRO A 98 -20.04 -7.46 -7.03
C PRO A 98 -20.20 -7.25 -8.54
N GLY A 99 -19.30 -6.50 -9.16
CA GLY A 99 -19.33 -6.17 -10.57
C GLY A 99 -20.33 -5.07 -10.96
N GLU A 100 -21.01 -4.45 -9.99
CA GLU A 100 -22.01 -3.43 -10.25
C GLU A 100 -21.52 -2.01 -9.92
N ARG A 101 -22.31 -1.03 -10.37
CA ARG A 101 -22.08 0.38 -10.05
C ARG A 101 -22.72 0.72 -8.71
N LEU A 102 -21.97 1.42 -7.88
CA LEU A 102 -22.45 2.09 -6.67
C LEU A 102 -22.67 3.57 -7.00
N VAL A 103 -23.92 4.03 -6.93
CA VAL A 103 -24.30 5.43 -7.14
C VAL A 103 -24.52 6.09 -5.78
N VAL A 104 -23.89 7.23 -5.55
CA VAL A 104 -24.04 8.03 -4.34
C VAL A 104 -24.74 9.33 -4.69
N LYS A 105 -25.91 9.55 -4.06
CA LYS A 105 -26.75 10.74 -4.24
C LYS A 105 -26.60 11.65 -3.04
N PHE A 106 -26.39 12.95 -3.29
CA PHE A 106 -26.17 13.96 -2.28
C PHE A 106 -27.29 14.98 -2.26
N PHE A 107 -27.87 15.17 -1.08
CA PHE A 107 -28.90 16.18 -0.84
C PHE A 107 -28.38 17.12 0.24
N VAL A 108 -28.32 18.40 -0.07
CA VAL A 108 -27.77 19.45 0.81
C VAL A 108 -28.87 20.45 1.14
N LYS A 109 -29.10 20.66 2.44
CA LYS A 109 -30.04 21.65 2.95
C LYS A 109 -29.32 22.96 3.26
N THR A 110 -29.90 24.06 2.78
CA THR A 110 -29.49 25.42 3.11
C THR A 110 -30.75 26.25 3.31
N GLY A 111 -31.03 26.65 4.54
CA GLY A 111 -32.27 27.34 4.92
C GLY A 111 -33.53 26.49 4.63
N SER A 112 -34.42 27.01 3.79
CA SER A 112 -35.66 26.32 3.36
C SER A 112 -35.49 25.50 2.09
N THR A 113 -34.31 25.45 1.50
CA THR A 113 -34.05 24.78 0.20
C THR A 113 -33.28 23.48 0.41
N CYS A 114 -33.69 22.42 -0.29
CA CYS A 114 -32.94 21.17 -0.39
C CYS A 114 -32.51 20.97 -1.84
N LEU A 115 -31.20 20.87 -2.09
CA LEU A 115 -30.62 20.70 -3.40
C LEU A 115 -30.07 19.30 -3.55
N GLN A 116 -30.44 18.62 -4.66
CA GLN A 116 -29.78 17.39 -5.09
C GLN A 116 -28.66 17.72 -6.07
N TYR A 117 -27.42 17.43 -5.68
CA TYR A 117 -26.23 17.59 -6.50
C TYR A 117 -26.11 16.46 -7.52
N ARG A 118 -25.18 16.58 -8.50
CA ARG A 118 -24.83 15.50 -9.42
C ARG A 118 -24.45 14.25 -8.65
N ASN A 119 -24.92 13.10 -9.11
CA ASN A 119 -24.58 11.83 -8.51
C ASN A 119 -23.08 11.53 -8.71
N LYS A 120 -22.46 10.91 -7.70
CA LYS A 120 -21.13 10.33 -7.83
C LYS A 120 -21.24 8.82 -8.03
N GLN A 121 -20.28 8.24 -8.72
CA GLN A 121 -20.27 6.82 -9.07
C GLN A 121 -18.97 6.16 -8.62
N PHE A 122 -19.09 4.87 -8.31
CA PHE A 122 -17.99 3.95 -8.06
C PHE A 122 -18.29 2.65 -8.79
N PHE A 123 -17.30 1.83 -9.00
CA PHE A 123 -17.47 0.49 -9.51
C PHE A 123 -17.04 -0.53 -8.45
N ILE A 124 -17.94 -1.44 -8.07
CA ILE A 124 -17.62 -2.51 -7.11
C ILE A 124 -16.98 -3.64 -7.89
N SER A 125 -15.70 -3.95 -7.62
CA SER A 125 -15.01 -5.09 -8.24
C SER A 125 -15.57 -6.41 -7.69
N ASP A 126 -15.61 -7.43 -8.53
CA ASP A 126 -15.83 -8.83 -8.11
C ASP A 126 -14.56 -9.47 -7.48
N GLU A 127 -13.42 -8.79 -7.60
CA GLU A 127 -12.14 -9.25 -7.08
C GLU A 127 -11.87 -8.67 -5.68
N PRO A 128 -11.71 -9.51 -4.64
CA PRO A 128 -11.37 -9.04 -3.31
C PRO A 128 -9.94 -8.52 -3.26
N ILE A 129 -9.66 -7.61 -2.33
CA ILE A 129 -8.30 -7.25 -1.94
C ILE A 129 -7.85 -8.09 -0.75
N ASP A 130 -6.53 -8.28 -0.58
CA ASP A 130 -5.97 -8.91 0.62
C ASP A 130 -6.45 -8.17 1.88
N SER A 131 -6.75 -8.92 2.95
CA SER A 131 -7.46 -8.37 4.12
C SER A 131 -6.63 -7.39 4.95
N TYR A 132 -5.30 -7.37 4.79
CA TYR A 132 -4.41 -6.51 5.59
C TYR A 132 -3.40 -5.77 4.73
N LEU A 133 -3.04 -4.59 5.22
CA LEU A 133 -1.93 -3.77 4.71
C LEU A 133 -0.88 -3.61 5.82
N VAL A 134 0.38 -3.87 5.50
CA VAL A 134 1.51 -3.62 6.39
C VAL A 134 2.31 -2.44 5.86
N TYR A 135 2.75 -1.56 6.74
CA TYR A 135 3.55 -0.40 6.42
C TYR A 135 4.39 0.06 7.61
N ARG A 136 5.42 0.81 7.33
CA ARG A 136 6.16 1.54 8.34
C ARG A 136 5.66 2.98 8.41
N LEU A 137 5.36 3.47 9.63
CA LEU A 137 5.15 4.90 9.88
C LEU A 137 6.46 5.53 10.38
N ILE A 138 6.91 6.57 9.68
CA ILE A 138 8.17 7.26 9.96
C ILE A 138 8.00 8.77 9.73
N GLU A 139 8.70 9.58 10.51
CA GLU A 139 8.86 11.00 10.24
C GLU A 139 9.51 11.24 8.87
N PRO A 140 9.35 12.42 8.26
CA PRO A 140 10.08 12.81 7.04
C PRO A 140 11.59 12.63 7.20
N GLY A 141 12.27 12.31 6.11
CA GLY A 141 13.68 11.92 6.11
C GLY A 141 14.68 12.93 6.67
N TYR A 142 14.30 14.18 6.87
CA TYR A 142 15.11 15.23 7.49
C TYR A 142 14.90 15.36 9.01
N GLU A 143 14.01 14.59 9.61
CA GLU A 143 13.82 14.52 11.05
C GLU A 143 14.43 13.23 11.61
N LEU A 144 14.83 13.30 12.88
CA LEU A 144 15.29 12.13 13.61
C LEU A 144 14.10 11.16 13.80
N TRP A 145 14.34 9.87 13.60
CA TRP A 145 13.34 8.80 13.79
C TRP A 145 13.05 8.54 15.29
N SER A 146 12.50 9.54 15.98
CA SER A 146 12.22 9.43 17.42
C SER A 146 11.14 8.39 17.73
N LYS A 147 10.13 8.29 16.87
CA LYS A 147 9.01 7.36 17.02
C LYS A 147 8.64 6.77 15.66
N MET A 148 9.07 5.55 15.40
CA MET A 148 8.65 4.79 14.23
C MET A 148 8.11 3.42 14.63
N GLY A 149 7.39 2.79 13.72
CA GLY A 149 6.90 1.43 13.90
C GLY A 149 6.49 0.79 12.60
N ILE A 150 6.45 -0.54 12.61
CA ILE A 150 5.78 -1.33 11.58
C ILE A 150 4.38 -1.61 12.11
N TYR A 151 3.36 -1.35 11.28
CA TYR A 151 1.95 -1.51 11.60
C TYR A 151 1.29 -2.45 10.62
N GLN A 152 0.26 -3.13 11.08
CA GLN A 152 -0.68 -3.87 10.25
C GLN A 152 -2.07 -3.26 10.38
N ARG A 153 -2.72 -3.03 9.25
CA ARG A 153 -4.03 -2.43 9.14
C ARG A 153 -5.02 -3.39 8.47
N CYS A 154 -6.14 -3.68 9.13
CA CYS A 154 -7.24 -4.39 8.49
C CYS A 154 -7.90 -3.50 7.42
N LEU A 155 -8.00 -3.98 6.19
CA LEU A 155 -8.64 -3.26 5.10
C LEU A 155 -10.16 -3.41 5.05
N GLU A 156 -10.71 -4.38 5.79
CA GLU A 156 -12.15 -4.61 5.88
C GLU A 156 -12.84 -3.76 6.96
N ASP A 157 -12.05 -3.18 7.86
CA ASP A 157 -12.47 -2.22 8.88
C ASP A 157 -11.36 -1.20 9.14
N PHE A 158 -11.38 -0.53 10.29
CA PHE A 158 -10.37 0.49 10.59
C PHE A 158 -9.38 0.04 11.66
N GLU A 159 -9.30 -1.27 11.97
CA GLU A 159 -8.39 -1.76 13.00
C GLU A 159 -6.94 -1.65 12.54
N GLU A 160 -6.13 -0.93 13.30
CA GLU A 160 -4.69 -0.81 13.10
C GLU A 160 -3.96 -1.27 14.36
N LYS A 161 -2.95 -2.12 14.21
CA LYS A 161 -2.14 -2.63 15.33
C LYS A 161 -0.65 -2.51 15.01
N PRO A 162 0.19 -2.15 15.99
CA PRO A 162 1.63 -2.24 15.80
C PRO A 162 2.07 -3.70 15.68
N VAL A 163 2.98 -3.96 14.74
CA VAL A 163 3.77 -5.20 14.69
C VAL A 163 4.95 -5.08 15.63
N LEU A 164 5.67 -3.95 15.57
CA LEU A 164 6.73 -3.58 16.49
C LEU A 164 6.89 -2.05 16.48
N LEU A 165 7.03 -1.47 17.67
CA LEU A 165 7.41 -0.07 17.86
C LEU A 165 8.88 0.03 18.20
N ASN A 166 9.59 1.03 17.69
CA ASN A 166 11.00 1.22 18.01
C ASN A 166 11.24 1.55 19.49
N THR A 167 10.24 2.08 20.20
CA THR A 167 10.29 2.32 21.65
C THR A 167 10.44 1.03 22.46
N GLN A 168 10.07 -0.13 21.90
CA GLN A 168 10.23 -1.44 22.55
C GLN A 168 11.65 -2.00 22.38
N THR A 169 12.41 -1.46 21.43
CA THR A 169 13.78 -1.88 21.12
C THR A 169 14.77 -0.71 21.27
N GLU A 170 14.63 0.10 22.32
CA GLU A 170 15.52 1.22 22.65
C GLU A 170 15.73 2.20 21.48
N ARG A 171 14.65 2.50 20.78
CA ARG A 171 14.63 3.39 19.60
C ARG A 171 15.49 2.90 18.43
N ASN A 172 15.67 1.60 18.28
CA ASN A 172 16.30 1.06 17.08
C ASN A 172 15.54 1.49 15.82
N CYS A 173 16.28 1.84 14.79
CA CYS A 173 15.68 1.99 13.45
C CYS A 173 15.24 0.63 12.94
N MET A 174 14.06 0.55 12.33
CA MET A 174 13.53 -0.64 11.69
C MET A 174 13.09 -0.33 10.27
N ASN A 175 13.38 -1.23 9.33
CA ASN A 175 13.05 -1.02 7.93
C ASN A 175 12.92 -2.34 7.15
N CYS A 176 12.54 -2.20 5.88
CA CYS A 176 12.62 -3.27 4.90
C CYS A 176 11.84 -4.53 5.30
N HIS A 177 10.57 -4.40 5.73
CA HIS A 177 9.73 -5.58 5.86
C HIS A 177 9.44 -6.18 4.46
N SER A 178 9.25 -7.48 4.42
CA SER A 178 8.92 -8.22 3.20
C SER A 178 8.22 -9.52 3.55
N PHE A 179 7.29 -9.93 2.68
CA PHE A 179 6.48 -11.13 2.86
C PHE A 179 6.67 -12.11 1.70
N ARG A 180 6.75 -13.40 2.00
CA ARG A 180 6.72 -14.44 0.99
C ARG A 180 5.29 -14.65 0.50
N LYS A 181 5.02 -14.36 -0.79
CA LYS A 181 3.70 -14.54 -1.41
C LYS A 181 2.54 -13.96 -0.58
N ASN A 182 2.71 -12.75 -0.05
CA ASN A 182 1.73 -12.03 0.77
C ASN A 182 1.32 -12.75 2.08
N ARG A 183 2.12 -13.74 2.56
CA ARG A 183 1.80 -14.57 3.73
C ARG A 183 2.49 -14.10 5.00
N PRO A 184 1.75 -13.75 6.06
CA PRO A 184 2.33 -13.24 7.30
C PRO A 184 3.14 -14.28 8.10
N GLU A 185 2.94 -15.58 7.83
CA GLU A 185 3.71 -16.66 8.46
C GLU A 185 5.17 -16.71 8.00
N ASN A 186 5.48 -16.06 6.87
CA ASN A 186 6.81 -15.96 6.30
C ASN A 186 7.12 -14.51 5.97
N MET A 187 7.67 -13.79 6.93
CA MET A 187 8.03 -12.39 6.81
C MET A 187 9.39 -12.13 7.41
N LEU A 188 9.94 -10.98 7.08
CA LEU A 188 11.12 -10.46 7.77
C LEU A 188 11.11 -8.93 7.79
N PHE A 189 11.90 -8.35 8.68
CA PHE A 189 12.29 -6.94 8.69
C PHE A 189 13.62 -6.78 9.39
N HIS A 190 14.33 -5.68 9.13
CA HIS A 190 15.66 -5.44 9.64
C HIS A 190 15.64 -4.40 10.79
N LEU A 191 16.39 -4.67 11.86
CA LEU A 191 16.70 -3.73 12.93
C LEU A 191 18.13 -3.24 12.78
N ARG A 192 18.36 -1.95 13.05
CA ARG A 192 19.70 -1.33 13.05
C ARG A 192 20.07 -0.89 14.47
N THR A 193 21.36 -0.65 14.70
CA THR A 193 21.94 -0.17 15.97
C THR A 193 22.00 -1.25 17.06
N THR A 194 21.65 -0.96 18.31
CA THR A 194 21.90 -1.79 19.51
C THR A 194 21.41 -3.24 19.37
N TYR A 195 20.20 -3.44 18.85
CA TYR A 195 19.64 -4.79 18.61
C TYR A 195 19.68 -5.18 17.12
N GLY A 196 20.68 -4.66 16.40
CA GLY A 196 20.84 -4.91 14.96
C GLY A 196 20.72 -6.39 14.59
N GLY A 197 20.12 -6.63 13.41
CA GLY A 197 19.89 -7.96 12.85
C GLY A 197 18.55 -8.04 12.13
N THR A 198 18.33 -9.12 11.42
CA THR A 198 17.10 -9.37 10.67
C THR A 198 16.16 -10.24 11.51
N MET A 199 14.97 -9.71 11.77
CA MET A 199 13.87 -10.46 12.39
C MET A 199 13.27 -11.35 11.31
N LEU A 200 13.53 -12.64 11.38
CA LEU A 200 13.05 -13.64 10.43
C LEU A 200 11.89 -14.43 11.04
N VAL A 201 10.73 -14.37 10.42
CA VAL A 201 9.59 -15.23 10.71
C VAL A 201 9.52 -16.30 9.64
N LYS A 202 9.61 -17.55 10.03
CA LYS A 202 9.41 -18.71 9.15
C LYS A 202 8.39 -19.65 9.81
N ASP A 203 7.35 -19.97 9.07
CA ASP A 203 6.24 -20.83 9.55
C ASP A 203 5.66 -20.36 10.90
N GLY A 204 5.50 -19.04 11.04
CA GLY A 204 4.93 -18.40 12.24
C GLY A 204 5.86 -18.33 13.46
N LYS A 205 7.12 -18.74 13.34
CA LYS A 205 8.13 -18.64 14.43
C LYS A 205 9.13 -17.55 14.11
N VAL A 206 9.37 -16.66 15.09
CA VAL A 206 10.33 -15.55 14.94
C VAL A 206 11.67 -15.92 15.55
N LYS A 207 12.74 -15.55 14.82
CA LYS A 207 14.12 -15.53 15.32
C LYS A 207 14.87 -14.33 14.80
N LYS A 208 15.87 -13.85 15.52
CA LYS A 208 16.83 -12.87 15.02
C LYS A 208 17.98 -13.61 14.32
N VAL A 209 18.31 -13.18 13.11
CA VAL A 209 19.45 -13.70 12.35
C VAL A 209 20.38 -12.56 11.95
N ASP A 210 21.68 -12.86 11.86
CA ASP A 210 22.64 -11.94 11.29
C ASP A 210 22.76 -12.21 9.80
N THR A 211 22.55 -11.18 9.01
CA THR A 211 22.68 -11.21 7.55
C THR A 211 23.96 -10.49 7.09
N LYS A 212 24.83 -10.06 8.03
CA LYS A 212 26.11 -9.46 7.68
C LYS A 212 27.18 -10.55 7.60
N ALA A 213 27.63 -10.86 6.39
CA ALA A 213 28.77 -11.75 6.21
C ALA A 213 30.10 -11.00 6.39
N PRO A 214 31.20 -11.72 6.77
CA PRO A 214 32.55 -11.13 6.77
C PRO A 214 32.92 -10.57 5.39
N GLY A 215 33.39 -9.34 5.36
CA GLY A 215 33.76 -8.66 4.10
C GLY A 215 32.62 -7.89 3.44
N GLU A 216 31.37 -8.11 3.83
CA GLU A 216 30.23 -7.38 3.27
C GLU A 216 30.14 -5.94 3.79
N ILE A 217 29.64 -5.06 2.91
CA ILE A 217 29.47 -3.61 3.15
C ILE A 217 28.57 -3.35 4.36
N SER A 218 27.44 -4.06 4.42
CA SER A 218 26.40 -3.89 5.44
C SER A 218 25.64 -5.19 5.67
N ALA A 219 24.77 -5.23 6.68
CA ALA A 219 23.72 -6.22 6.74
C ALA A 219 22.74 -6.04 5.58
N GLY A 220 22.04 -7.11 5.21
CA GLY A 220 21.10 -7.11 4.09
C GLY A 220 19.91 -6.18 4.27
N VAL A 221 19.62 -5.40 3.24
CA VAL A 221 18.46 -4.51 3.12
C VAL A 221 17.67 -4.85 1.85
N TYR A 222 16.50 -4.25 1.65
CA TYR A 222 15.62 -4.49 0.49
C TYR A 222 15.36 -5.98 0.20
N PRO A 223 14.94 -6.75 1.22
CA PRO A 223 14.76 -8.19 1.10
C PRO A 223 13.68 -8.59 0.11
N ARG A 224 13.92 -9.72 -0.59
CA ARG A 224 12.91 -10.41 -1.38
C ARG A 224 12.99 -11.92 -1.21
N TRP A 225 11.87 -12.50 -0.78
CA TRP A 225 11.76 -13.93 -0.59
C TRP A 225 11.73 -14.67 -1.92
N HIS A 226 12.60 -15.65 -2.08
CA HIS A 226 12.40 -16.66 -3.12
C HIS A 226 11.07 -17.39 -2.89
N PRO A 227 10.23 -17.61 -3.92
CA PRO A 227 8.91 -18.21 -3.76
C PRO A 227 8.93 -19.60 -3.12
N GLY A 228 10.03 -20.35 -3.24
CA GLY A 228 10.27 -21.62 -2.54
C GLY A 228 10.45 -21.48 -1.03
N GLY A 229 10.82 -20.27 -0.51
CA GLY A 229 10.92 -19.99 0.93
C GLY A 229 12.23 -20.40 1.59
N ARG A 230 13.18 -20.97 0.86
CA ARG A 230 14.51 -21.25 1.38
C ARG A 230 15.44 -20.05 1.31
N TYR A 231 15.43 -19.33 0.20
CA TYR A 231 16.34 -18.21 -0.02
C TYR A 231 15.64 -16.87 0.14
N VAL A 232 16.40 -15.87 0.58
CA VAL A 232 16.02 -14.46 0.55
C VAL A 232 17.13 -13.70 -0.14
N ALA A 233 16.82 -12.98 -1.20
CA ALA A 233 17.75 -12.05 -1.82
C ALA A 233 17.74 -10.72 -1.06
N PHE A 234 18.90 -10.16 -0.82
CA PHE A 234 19.12 -8.87 -0.19
C PHE A 234 20.02 -8.00 -1.06
N SER A 235 19.89 -6.71 -0.88
CA SER A 235 20.90 -5.74 -1.27
C SER A 235 21.77 -5.38 -0.07
N VAL A 236 23.04 -5.12 -0.28
CA VAL A 236 23.99 -4.56 0.71
C VAL A 236 24.48 -3.22 0.21
N ASN A 237 24.26 -2.15 0.97
CA ASN A 237 24.42 -0.79 0.48
C ASN A 237 25.25 0.08 1.44
N ALA A 238 26.21 0.82 0.89
CA ALA A 238 26.88 1.94 1.56
C ALA A 238 26.17 3.24 1.16
N THR A 239 25.06 3.52 1.80
CA THR A 239 24.15 4.63 1.45
C THR A 239 24.56 5.94 2.10
N HIS A 240 24.42 7.06 1.38
CA HIS A 240 24.57 8.41 1.88
C HIS A 240 23.33 9.25 1.59
N GLN A 241 23.02 10.18 2.50
CA GLN A 241 21.93 11.14 2.36
C GLN A 241 22.45 12.57 2.29
N SER A 242 21.92 13.35 1.36
CA SER A 242 22.17 14.78 1.24
C SER A 242 20.86 15.55 1.18
N PHE A 243 20.82 16.72 1.82
CA PHE A 243 19.62 17.54 1.89
C PHE A 243 19.82 18.81 1.06
N HIS A 244 18.79 19.18 0.30
CA HIS A 244 18.73 20.41 -0.46
C HIS A 244 17.75 21.39 0.20
N THR A 245 18.16 22.65 0.34
CA THR A 245 17.31 23.69 0.93
C THR A 245 16.40 24.38 -0.08
N ALA A 246 16.74 24.36 -1.36
CA ALA A 246 16.05 25.07 -2.42
C ALA A 246 15.80 24.27 -3.70
N HIS A 247 16.11 22.97 -3.71
CA HIS A 247 15.87 22.09 -4.85
C HIS A 247 14.51 21.40 -4.72
N PRO A 248 13.74 21.17 -5.80
CA PRO A 248 12.49 20.39 -5.77
C PRO A 248 12.66 19.02 -5.10
N ASN A 249 13.74 18.30 -5.43
CA ASN A 249 14.10 17.08 -4.72
C ASN A 249 14.79 17.44 -3.40
N VAL A 250 14.02 17.49 -2.32
CA VAL A 250 14.46 17.93 -0.99
C VAL A 250 15.55 17.02 -0.41
N LEU A 251 15.51 15.73 -0.74
CA LEU A 251 16.41 14.72 -0.22
C LEU A 251 16.96 13.86 -1.37
N GLU A 252 18.28 13.79 -1.45
CA GLU A 252 19.00 12.84 -2.29
C GLU A 252 19.55 11.69 -1.47
N VAL A 253 19.32 10.48 -1.94
CA VAL A 253 19.90 9.26 -1.38
C VAL A 253 20.61 8.50 -2.47
N TYR A 254 21.90 8.27 -2.28
CA TYR A 254 22.73 7.54 -3.24
C TYR A 254 23.62 6.52 -2.55
N ASP A 255 23.96 5.48 -3.27
CA ASP A 255 24.90 4.47 -2.83
C ASP A 255 26.32 4.82 -3.28
N LYS A 256 27.31 4.63 -2.39
CA LYS A 256 28.73 4.67 -2.71
C LYS A 256 29.23 3.31 -3.18
N LYS A 257 28.57 2.25 -2.75
CA LYS A 257 28.74 0.87 -3.16
C LYS A 257 27.45 0.12 -2.87
N SER A 258 27.05 -0.78 -3.76
CA SER A 258 25.93 -1.69 -3.51
C SER A 258 26.11 -2.98 -4.29
N ASP A 259 25.77 -4.10 -3.63
CA ASP A 259 25.84 -5.45 -4.18
C ASP A 259 24.61 -6.25 -3.75
N LEU A 260 24.39 -7.41 -4.37
CA LEU A 260 23.36 -8.36 -3.95
C LEU A 260 23.98 -9.59 -3.27
N MET A 261 23.20 -10.20 -2.39
CA MET A 261 23.53 -11.46 -1.75
C MET A 261 22.28 -12.31 -1.54
N LEU A 262 22.44 -13.62 -1.38
CA LEU A 262 21.40 -14.52 -0.92
C LEU A 262 21.65 -14.92 0.53
N PHE A 263 20.56 -15.07 1.27
CA PHE A 263 20.57 -15.68 2.60
C PHE A 263 19.78 -16.98 2.56
N ASP A 264 20.43 -18.10 2.92
CA ASP A 264 19.77 -19.40 3.08
C ASP A 264 19.15 -19.48 4.49
N THR A 265 17.83 -19.46 4.57
CA THR A 265 17.08 -19.46 5.83
C THR A 265 17.19 -20.79 6.59
N GLU A 266 17.62 -21.86 5.96
CA GLU A 266 17.79 -23.20 6.54
C GLU A 266 19.17 -23.35 7.18
N THR A 267 20.21 -22.95 6.46
CA THR A 267 21.60 -23.09 6.92
C THR A 267 22.11 -21.84 7.66
N GLY A 268 21.42 -20.69 7.51
CA GLY A 268 21.85 -19.39 8.05
C GLY A 268 23.07 -18.81 7.32
N LYS A 269 23.43 -19.32 6.15
CA LYS A 269 24.59 -18.86 5.39
C LYS A 269 24.23 -17.73 4.42
N VAL A 270 25.12 -16.78 4.28
CA VAL A 270 25.15 -15.80 3.20
C VAL A 270 25.90 -16.40 2.01
N ILE A 271 25.35 -16.19 0.81
CA ILE A 271 25.87 -16.70 -0.46
C ILE A 271 26.01 -15.51 -1.41
N THR A 272 27.16 -15.36 -2.01
CA THR A 272 27.46 -14.36 -3.04
C THR A 272 27.86 -15.04 -4.34
N ASP A 273 27.67 -14.37 -5.45
CA ASP A 273 28.07 -14.82 -6.77
C ASP A 273 28.51 -13.61 -7.61
N THR A 274 29.56 -13.77 -8.40
CA THR A 274 30.13 -12.68 -9.20
C THR A 274 29.19 -12.10 -10.24
N ILE A 275 28.09 -12.75 -10.55
CA ILE A 275 27.07 -12.26 -11.48
C ILE A 275 26.16 -11.20 -10.84
N ILE A 276 26.04 -11.20 -9.51
CA ILE A 276 25.19 -10.31 -8.72
C ILE A 276 25.96 -9.47 -7.69
N HIS A 277 27.29 -9.60 -7.67
CA HIS A 277 28.21 -8.92 -6.74
C HIS A 277 29.47 -8.53 -7.51
N ARG A 278 29.51 -7.32 -8.04
CA ARG A 278 30.53 -6.87 -8.99
C ARG A 278 31.20 -5.57 -8.52
N ASP A 279 32.53 -5.53 -8.57
CA ASP A 279 33.31 -4.33 -8.19
C ASP A 279 33.11 -3.15 -9.16
N ASP A 280 32.74 -3.41 -10.41
CA ASP A 280 32.61 -2.39 -11.46
C ASP A 280 31.15 -1.89 -11.62
N ARG A 281 30.23 -2.41 -10.81
CA ARG A 281 28.79 -2.04 -10.87
C ARG A 281 28.21 -1.80 -9.47
N PHE A 282 27.04 -1.18 -9.45
CA PHE A 282 26.15 -1.12 -8.31
C PHE A 282 24.94 -2.01 -8.59
N GLU A 283 24.63 -2.97 -7.72
CA GLU A 283 23.46 -3.84 -7.80
C GLU A 283 22.56 -3.61 -6.59
N THR A 284 21.24 -3.48 -6.85
CA THR A 284 20.24 -3.23 -5.80
C THR A 284 18.84 -3.68 -6.19
N PHE A 285 17.90 -3.65 -5.24
CA PHE A 285 16.49 -3.94 -5.41
C PHE A 285 16.19 -5.28 -6.10
N PRO A 286 16.56 -6.41 -5.46
CA PRO A 286 16.25 -7.72 -6.00
C PRO A 286 14.73 -7.96 -6.03
N GLU A 287 14.28 -8.76 -7.01
CA GLU A 287 12.91 -9.28 -7.12
C GLU A 287 12.92 -10.65 -7.78
N TRP A 288 12.10 -11.58 -7.32
CA TRP A 288 12.04 -12.93 -7.88
C TRP A 288 10.88 -13.11 -8.86
N SER A 289 11.10 -13.88 -9.90
CA SER A 289 9.97 -14.40 -10.68
C SER A 289 9.07 -15.29 -9.78
N PRO A 290 7.74 -15.34 -10.02
CA PRO A 290 6.82 -16.16 -9.20
C PRO A 290 7.13 -17.65 -9.20
N ASP A 291 7.81 -18.17 -10.24
CA ASP A 291 8.30 -19.54 -10.34
C ASP A 291 9.68 -19.77 -9.69
N GLY A 292 10.38 -18.68 -9.31
CA GLY A 292 11.69 -18.71 -8.67
C GLY A 292 12.88 -18.99 -9.59
N ARG A 293 12.66 -19.01 -10.90
CA ARG A 293 13.73 -19.32 -11.88
C ARG A 293 14.58 -18.15 -12.30
N TYR A 294 14.15 -16.92 -11.96
CA TYR A 294 14.87 -15.70 -12.31
C TYR A 294 14.93 -14.75 -11.13
N LEU A 295 16.09 -14.14 -10.94
CA LEU A 295 16.28 -12.97 -10.09
C LEU A 295 16.37 -11.74 -10.99
N TYR A 296 15.49 -10.74 -10.72
CA TYR A 296 15.49 -9.43 -11.35
C TYR A 296 16.13 -8.44 -10.39
N PHE A 297 16.86 -7.45 -10.91
CA PHE A 297 17.51 -6.45 -10.08
C PHE A 297 17.88 -5.21 -10.89
N CYS A 298 18.11 -4.11 -10.19
CA CYS A 298 18.61 -2.87 -10.78
C CYS A 298 20.13 -2.87 -10.71
N SER A 299 20.81 -2.50 -11.82
CA SER A 299 22.27 -2.45 -11.88
C SER A 299 22.76 -1.25 -12.68
N ALA A 300 23.80 -0.57 -12.20
CA ALA A 300 24.42 0.56 -12.87
C ALA A 300 25.94 0.41 -12.89
N ILE A 301 26.59 0.96 -13.91
CA ILE A 301 28.06 1.07 -13.93
C ILE A 301 28.46 1.97 -12.75
N ALA A 302 29.39 1.48 -11.91
CA ALA A 302 29.91 2.21 -10.77
C ALA A 302 30.48 3.58 -11.18
N ARG A 303 30.15 4.60 -10.40
CA ARG A 303 30.59 5.98 -10.61
C ARG A 303 31.22 6.54 -9.34
N GLU A 304 32.05 7.56 -9.52
CA GLU A 304 32.63 8.30 -8.40
C GLU A 304 31.51 9.11 -7.70
N MET A 305 31.22 8.79 -6.46
CA MET A 305 30.18 9.40 -5.66
C MET A 305 30.75 10.28 -4.55
N PRO A 306 30.20 11.47 -4.28
CA PRO A 306 28.92 12.00 -4.78
C PRO A 306 28.98 12.74 -6.12
N GLN A 307 30.12 12.94 -6.73
CA GLN A 307 30.34 13.86 -7.85
C GLN A 307 29.48 13.53 -9.09
N LYS A 308 29.04 12.28 -9.22
CA LYS A 308 28.30 11.77 -10.38
C LYS A 308 26.90 11.24 -10.03
N PHE A 309 26.31 11.67 -8.89
CA PHE A 309 25.04 11.13 -8.43
C PHE A 309 23.87 11.41 -9.41
N ASP A 310 23.85 12.57 -10.06
CA ASP A 310 22.81 13.01 -10.99
C ASP A 310 22.92 12.39 -12.40
N SER A 311 24.05 11.76 -12.68
CA SER A 311 24.29 11.03 -13.92
C SER A 311 24.19 9.50 -13.77
N LEU A 312 24.03 9.01 -12.55
CA LEU A 312 23.90 7.57 -12.28
C LEU A 312 22.51 7.08 -12.70
N ARG A 313 22.46 6.11 -13.59
CA ARG A 313 21.22 5.48 -14.05
C ARG A 313 21.33 3.97 -14.01
N TYR A 314 20.29 3.34 -13.46
CA TYR A 314 20.22 1.89 -13.30
C TYR A 314 19.43 1.25 -14.44
N ASP A 315 19.99 0.20 -15.01
CA ASP A 315 19.30 -0.75 -15.87
C ASP A 315 18.41 -1.66 -15.03
N LEU A 316 17.41 -2.29 -15.64
CA LEU A 316 16.73 -3.46 -15.08
C LEU A 316 17.26 -4.71 -15.74
N LEU A 317 17.90 -5.56 -14.96
CA LEU A 317 18.49 -6.82 -15.40
C LEU A 317 17.72 -8.02 -14.82
N ARG A 318 17.89 -9.19 -15.44
CA ARG A 318 17.54 -10.47 -14.83
C ARG A 318 18.63 -11.50 -15.07
N VAL A 319 18.73 -12.47 -14.16
CA VAL A 319 19.62 -13.63 -14.27
C VAL A 319 18.86 -14.89 -13.92
N ALA A 320 19.14 -16.00 -14.63
CA ALA A 320 18.57 -17.30 -14.29
C ALA A 320 19.10 -17.79 -12.92
N PHE A 321 18.26 -18.53 -12.19
CA PHE A 321 18.61 -19.14 -10.91
C PHE A 321 18.06 -20.55 -10.81
N ASP A 322 18.89 -21.48 -10.38
CA ASP A 322 18.51 -22.84 -10.04
C ASP A 322 18.45 -22.99 -8.52
N PRO A 323 17.25 -23.09 -7.91
CA PRO A 323 17.11 -23.19 -6.47
C PRO A 323 17.57 -24.54 -5.88
N GLU A 324 17.65 -25.60 -6.68
CA GLU A 324 18.09 -26.91 -6.21
C GLU A 324 19.60 -26.95 -5.99
N THR A 325 20.36 -26.38 -6.91
CA THR A 325 21.82 -26.29 -6.82
C THR A 325 22.32 -24.99 -6.22
N CYS A 326 21.43 -24.00 -6.01
CA CYS A 326 21.76 -22.64 -5.58
C CYS A 326 22.78 -21.97 -6.49
N ARG A 327 22.58 -22.05 -7.81
CA ARG A 327 23.49 -21.48 -8.80
C ARG A 327 22.77 -20.48 -9.69
N PHE A 328 23.47 -19.39 -9.97
CA PHE A 328 23.08 -18.43 -10.99
C PHE A 328 23.52 -18.85 -12.38
N GLY A 329 22.81 -18.37 -13.39
CA GLY A 329 23.28 -18.43 -14.79
C GLY A 329 24.52 -17.58 -15.00
N THR A 330 25.21 -17.79 -16.11
CA THR A 330 26.47 -17.11 -16.42
C THR A 330 26.29 -15.78 -17.16
N GLN A 331 25.07 -15.42 -17.52
CA GLN A 331 24.77 -14.20 -18.27
C GLN A 331 23.51 -13.52 -17.69
N THR A 332 23.46 -12.19 -17.81
CA THR A 332 22.30 -11.38 -17.48
C THR A 332 21.60 -10.90 -18.74
N ASP A 333 20.26 -10.88 -18.72
CA ASP A 333 19.46 -10.22 -19.75
C ASP A 333 19.16 -8.78 -19.31
N THR A 334 19.34 -7.82 -20.20
CA THR A 334 18.92 -6.42 -19.98
C THR A 334 17.49 -6.25 -20.46
N LEU A 335 16.56 -6.07 -19.52
CA LEU A 335 15.14 -5.84 -19.83
C LEU A 335 14.86 -4.37 -20.12
N LEU A 336 15.41 -3.47 -19.30
CA LEU A 336 15.33 -2.02 -19.50
C LEU A 336 16.74 -1.45 -19.50
N SER A 337 17.14 -0.85 -20.61
CA SER A 337 18.41 -0.14 -20.73
C SER A 337 18.24 1.32 -20.36
N SER A 338 18.91 1.76 -19.31
CA SER A 338 18.92 3.16 -18.87
C SER A 338 19.49 4.11 -19.92
N GLU A 339 20.46 3.65 -20.70
CA GLU A 339 21.03 4.42 -21.82
C GLU A 339 19.98 4.71 -22.91
N ARG A 340 19.20 3.68 -23.30
CA ARG A 340 18.14 3.84 -24.33
C ARG A 340 16.96 4.66 -23.83
N LEU A 341 16.58 4.50 -22.56
CA LEU A 341 15.41 5.16 -21.99
C LEU A 341 15.71 6.58 -21.49
N GLY A 342 16.98 6.92 -21.22
CA GLY A 342 17.34 8.15 -20.54
C GLY A 342 16.86 8.22 -19.08
N LYS A 343 16.45 7.09 -18.50
CA LYS A 343 15.84 6.97 -17.17
C LYS A 343 16.56 5.91 -16.33
N SER A 344 16.44 6.03 -15.02
CA SER A 344 16.95 5.10 -14.02
C SER A 344 15.82 4.24 -13.47
N ALA A 345 16.02 2.92 -13.37
CA ALA A 345 15.05 1.97 -12.84
C ALA A 345 15.23 1.76 -11.33
N ALA A 346 14.12 1.64 -10.59
CA ALA A 346 14.11 1.31 -9.17
C ALA A 346 12.85 0.50 -8.78
N PHE A 347 12.96 -0.27 -7.70
CA PHE A 347 11.85 -1.01 -7.06
C PHE A 347 11.05 -1.92 -8.00
N PRO A 348 11.67 -2.84 -8.76
CA PRO A 348 10.91 -3.78 -9.59
C PRO A 348 10.00 -4.66 -8.74
N ARG A 349 8.76 -4.93 -9.21
CA ARG A 349 7.77 -5.80 -8.57
C ARG A 349 6.99 -6.56 -9.63
N ILE A 350 7.12 -7.88 -9.62
CA ILE A 350 6.44 -8.75 -10.59
C ILE A 350 5.05 -9.10 -10.06
N SER A 351 4.07 -9.06 -10.95
CA SER A 351 2.71 -9.52 -10.64
C SER A 351 2.70 -11.03 -10.31
N PRO A 352 1.81 -11.52 -9.44
CA PRO A 352 1.77 -12.93 -9.03
C PRO A 352 1.61 -13.93 -10.19
N ASP A 353 1.02 -13.50 -11.31
CA ASP A 353 0.88 -14.32 -12.53
C ASP A 353 2.15 -14.33 -13.41
N GLY A 354 3.15 -13.53 -13.08
CA GLY A 354 4.42 -13.44 -13.79
C GLY A 354 4.38 -12.70 -15.11
N LYS A 355 3.27 -12.05 -15.47
CA LYS A 355 3.09 -11.41 -16.77
C LYS A 355 3.53 -9.96 -16.83
N HIS A 356 3.44 -9.26 -15.70
CA HIS A 356 3.73 -7.84 -15.61
C HIS A 356 4.75 -7.54 -14.53
N LEU A 357 5.60 -6.55 -14.79
CA LEU A 357 6.54 -6.01 -13.83
C LEU A 357 6.28 -4.50 -13.69
N ALA A 358 5.87 -4.08 -12.51
CA ALA A 358 5.79 -2.67 -12.16
C ALA A 358 7.17 -2.19 -11.71
N VAL A 359 7.61 -1.03 -12.18
CA VAL A 359 8.94 -0.46 -11.88
C VAL A 359 8.86 1.06 -11.82
N CYS A 360 9.57 1.68 -10.89
CA CYS A 360 9.77 3.12 -10.87
C CYS A 360 10.82 3.54 -11.90
N LEU A 361 10.52 4.59 -12.66
CA LEU A 361 11.49 5.24 -13.56
C LEU A 361 11.59 6.73 -13.22
N THR A 362 12.83 7.21 -13.07
CA THR A 362 13.17 8.60 -12.77
C THR A 362 14.34 9.05 -13.63
N ALA A 363 14.67 10.34 -13.67
CA ALA A 363 15.78 10.86 -14.48
C ALA A 363 17.14 10.28 -14.08
N TYR A 364 17.37 10.04 -12.79
CA TYR A 364 18.63 9.51 -12.26
C TYR A 364 18.44 8.90 -10.86
N GLY A 365 19.48 8.23 -10.37
CA GLY A 365 19.59 7.76 -9.00
C GLY A 365 18.91 6.43 -8.72
N THR A 366 19.00 5.99 -7.48
CA THR A 366 18.52 4.69 -7.01
C THR A 366 17.36 4.79 -6.03
N PHE A 367 17.12 5.95 -5.40
CA PHE A 367 16.14 6.13 -4.35
C PHE A 367 15.18 7.28 -4.64
N PRO A 368 14.32 7.13 -5.66
CA PRO A 368 13.58 8.24 -6.25
C PRO A 368 12.34 8.67 -5.48
N ILE A 369 12.13 8.27 -4.23
CA ILE A 369 10.91 8.58 -3.46
C ILE A 369 10.72 10.07 -3.16
N TRP A 370 11.73 10.89 -3.40
CA TRP A 370 11.70 12.33 -3.30
C TRP A 370 11.82 13.04 -4.64
N HIS A 371 11.97 12.29 -5.74
CA HIS A 371 12.07 12.83 -7.07
C HIS A 371 10.69 13.05 -7.66
N HIS A 372 10.37 14.28 -8.04
CA HIS A 372 9.05 14.65 -8.58
C HIS A 372 8.72 13.93 -9.89
N ASP A 373 9.74 13.60 -10.68
CA ASP A 373 9.61 12.91 -11.96
C ASP A 373 9.56 11.38 -11.84
N ASN A 374 9.48 10.88 -10.61
CA ASN A 374 9.43 9.44 -10.37
C ASN A 374 8.02 8.89 -10.57
N ASP A 375 7.85 8.11 -11.63
CA ASP A 375 6.61 7.48 -12.05
C ASP A 375 6.70 5.95 -12.01
N ILE A 376 5.55 5.29 -11.83
CA ILE A 376 5.41 3.85 -12.00
C ILE A 376 5.16 3.54 -13.47
N TYR A 377 5.92 2.60 -14.00
CA TYR A 377 5.79 2.04 -15.35
C TYR A 377 5.43 0.56 -15.24
N LEU A 378 4.76 0.06 -16.25
CA LEU A 378 4.40 -1.35 -16.37
C LEU A 378 5.14 -1.96 -17.58
N LEU A 379 5.96 -2.97 -17.31
CA LEU A 379 6.62 -3.79 -18.32
C LEU A 379 5.83 -5.09 -18.49
N ASN A 380 5.33 -5.34 -19.68
CA ASN A 380 4.80 -6.64 -20.05
C ASN A 380 5.96 -7.59 -20.29
N LEU A 381 6.07 -8.67 -19.50
CA LEU A 381 7.21 -9.60 -19.57
C LEU A 381 7.12 -10.60 -20.73
N GLU A 382 5.96 -10.73 -21.38
CA GLU A 382 5.76 -11.57 -22.56
C GLU A 382 6.12 -10.81 -23.85
N THR A 383 5.68 -9.54 -23.97
CA THR A 383 5.89 -8.72 -25.17
C THR A 383 7.09 -7.79 -25.07
N CYS A 384 7.65 -7.61 -23.88
CA CYS A 384 8.70 -6.62 -23.58
C CYS A 384 8.25 -5.17 -23.81
N GLU A 385 6.96 -4.88 -23.87
CA GLU A 385 6.41 -3.55 -24.01
C GLU A 385 6.41 -2.82 -22.67
N LEU A 386 6.96 -1.62 -22.65
CA LEU A 386 7.00 -0.73 -21.49
C LEU A 386 6.03 0.43 -21.69
N SER A 387 5.14 0.63 -20.74
CA SER A 387 4.17 1.73 -20.76
C SER A 387 4.11 2.46 -19.42
N PRO A 388 3.91 3.80 -19.41
CA PRO A 388 3.66 4.52 -18.16
C PRO A 388 2.31 4.11 -17.58
N ALA A 389 2.22 3.92 -16.28
CA ALA A 389 0.97 3.64 -15.58
C ALA A 389 0.18 4.95 -15.33
N GLN A 390 -0.21 5.63 -16.40
CA GLN A 390 -0.79 6.99 -16.37
C GLN A 390 -1.95 7.16 -15.40
N ALA A 391 -2.82 6.16 -15.29
CA ALA A 391 -4.00 6.24 -14.42
C ALA A 391 -3.65 6.38 -12.93
N ILE A 392 -2.46 5.96 -12.53
CA ILE A 392 -2.02 5.95 -11.13
C ILE A 392 -0.90 6.94 -10.82
N ASN A 393 -0.21 7.46 -11.82
CA ASN A 393 0.84 8.46 -11.65
C ASN A 393 0.27 9.86 -11.41
N SER A 394 1.06 10.73 -10.79
CA SER A 394 0.73 12.11 -10.46
C SER A 394 1.89 13.05 -10.82
N ASP A 395 1.77 14.34 -10.49
CA ASP A 395 2.85 15.33 -10.60
C ASP A 395 3.88 15.27 -9.45
N GLN A 396 3.75 14.26 -8.58
CA GLN A 396 4.63 14.00 -7.44
C GLN A 396 5.13 12.56 -7.50
N SER A 397 6.15 12.24 -6.69
CA SER A 397 6.68 10.88 -6.64
C SER A 397 5.61 9.84 -6.28
N ASP A 398 5.48 8.83 -7.14
CA ASP A 398 4.69 7.62 -6.94
C ASP A 398 5.62 6.41 -6.89
N SER A 399 5.67 5.69 -5.76
CA SER A 399 6.72 4.69 -5.50
C SER A 399 6.31 3.60 -4.52
N TYR A 400 7.24 2.72 -4.14
CA TYR A 400 7.03 1.65 -3.16
C TYR A 400 5.76 0.84 -3.40
N HIS A 401 5.54 0.46 -4.64
CA HIS A 401 4.37 -0.32 -5.04
C HIS A 401 4.52 -1.79 -4.68
N SER A 402 3.37 -2.44 -4.40
CA SER A 402 3.26 -3.86 -4.06
C SER A 402 1.95 -4.43 -4.57
N TRP A 403 2.00 -5.64 -5.15
CA TRP A 403 0.84 -6.35 -5.65
C TRP A 403 0.07 -7.07 -4.55
N SER A 404 -1.24 -7.16 -4.70
CA SER A 404 -2.06 -8.11 -3.94
C SER A 404 -1.79 -9.56 -4.37
N SER A 405 -2.13 -10.51 -3.51
CA SER A 405 -1.90 -11.94 -3.77
C SER A 405 -2.60 -12.47 -5.03
N ASN A 406 -3.72 -11.86 -5.42
CA ASN A 406 -4.46 -12.18 -6.65
C ASN A 406 -4.02 -11.36 -7.88
N GLY A 407 -3.08 -10.41 -7.72
CA GLY A 407 -2.60 -9.57 -8.80
C GLY A 407 -3.62 -8.59 -9.38
N ARG A 408 -4.73 -8.34 -8.67
CA ARG A 408 -5.79 -7.42 -9.11
C ARG A 408 -5.69 -6.03 -8.47
N TRP A 409 -4.89 -5.89 -7.42
CA TRP A 409 -4.71 -4.64 -6.70
C TRP A 409 -3.24 -4.29 -6.58
N LEU A 410 -2.93 -3.02 -6.75
CA LEU A 410 -1.61 -2.46 -6.48
C LEU A 410 -1.77 -1.41 -5.39
N VAL A 411 -1.01 -1.54 -4.30
CA VAL A 411 -0.85 -0.46 -3.32
C VAL A 411 0.48 0.23 -3.56
N PHE A 412 0.52 1.53 -3.43
CA PHE A 412 1.75 2.32 -3.60
C PHE A 412 1.75 3.57 -2.72
N SER A 413 2.93 4.12 -2.48
CA SER A 413 3.14 5.37 -1.75
C SER A 413 3.18 6.54 -2.71
N SER A 414 2.37 7.56 -2.48
CA SER A 414 2.30 8.77 -3.29
C SER A 414 2.50 10.03 -2.46
N ARG A 415 3.16 11.02 -3.01
CA ARG A 415 3.33 12.36 -2.43
C ARG A 415 2.34 13.39 -2.96
N ARG A 416 1.37 12.99 -3.80
CA ARG A 416 0.38 13.89 -4.44
C ARG A 416 -0.43 14.76 -3.48
N ILE A 417 -0.50 14.37 -2.19
CA ILE A 417 -1.13 15.18 -1.15
C ILE A 417 -0.04 16.00 -0.44
N GLY A 418 0.12 17.25 -0.85
CA GLY A 418 1.01 18.23 -0.19
C GLY A 418 2.52 18.03 -0.39
N GLY A 419 2.96 17.05 -1.18
CA GLY A 419 4.37 16.87 -1.57
C GLY A 419 5.33 16.37 -0.47
N LEU A 420 4.96 16.49 0.81
CA LEU A 420 5.86 16.20 1.93
C LEU A 420 5.76 14.79 2.48
N TYR A 421 4.53 14.32 2.69
CA TYR A 421 4.27 12.99 3.28
C TYR A 421 3.82 12.00 2.23
N THR A 422 4.38 10.79 2.24
CA THR A 422 3.83 9.70 1.45
C THR A 422 2.54 9.19 2.07
N ARG A 423 1.52 8.99 1.21
CA ARG A 423 0.22 8.41 1.57
C ARG A 423 -0.02 7.15 0.75
N PRO A 424 -0.64 6.10 1.32
CA PRO A 424 -0.92 4.88 0.57
C PRO A 424 -2.14 5.07 -0.32
N PHE A 425 -1.96 4.78 -1.60
CA PHE A 425 -3.02 4.71 -2.60
C PHE A 425 -3.19 3.28 -3.08
N ILE A 426 -4.40 2.91 -3.43
CA ILE A 426 -4.77 1.58 -3.92
C ILE A 426 -5.40 1.73 -5.29
N ALA A 427 -4.93 0.96 -6.26
CA ALA A 427 -5.43 0.94 -7.62
C ALA A 427 -5.90 -0.46 -8.03
N TYR A 428 -7.00 -0.53 -8.77
CA TYR A 428 -7.44 -1.74 -9.43
C TYR A 428 -6.65 -1.95 -10.72
N PHE A 429 -6.22 -3.19 -10.95
CA PHE A 429 -5.58 -3.64 -12.18
C PHE A 429 -6.48 -4.67 -12.83
N ASP A 430 -7.06 -4.33 -13.98
CA ASP A 430 -8.03 -5.14 -14.67
C ASP A 430 -7.40 -6.35 -15.40
N ARG A 431 -8.24 -7.23 -15.93
CA ARG A 431 -7.79 -8.43 -16.67
C ARG A 431 -7.22 -8.11 -18.06
N ASN A 432 -7.41 -6.88 -18.53
CA ASN A 432 -6.86 -6.39 -19.80
C ASN A 432 -5.48 -5.73 -19.62
N GLY A 433 -4.96 -5.67 -18.38
CA GLY A 433 -3.66 -5.09 -18.08
C GLY A 433 -3.68 -3.58 -17.88
N ASN A 434 -4.83 -2.98 -17.51
CA ASN A 434 -4.95 -1.54 -17.29
C ASN A 434 -5.15 -1.22 -15.81
N PHE A 435 -4.47 -0.17 -15.34
CA PHE A 435 -4.78 0.45 -14.07
C PHE A 435 -5.97 1.39 -14.18
N HIS A 436 -6.78 1.42 -13.11
CA HIS A 436 -7.86 2.37 -12.94
C HIS A 436 -7.46 3.47 -11.94
N LYS A 437 -8.23 4.57 -11.89
CA LYS A 437 -8.03 5.67 -10.95
C LYS A 437 -7.81 5.13 -9.54
N PRO A 438 -6.72 5.50 -8.86
CA PRO A 438 -6.43 5.02 -7.51
C PRO A 438 -7.28 5.78 -6.48
N PHE A 439 -7.50 5.16 -5.33
CA PHE A 439 -8.11 5.80 -4.17
C PHE A 439 -7.16 5.80 -2.98
N LEU A 440 -7.23 6.88 -2.20
CA LEU A 440 -6.49 7.01 -0.95
C LEU A 440 -6.97 5.96 0.06
N LEU A 441 -6.07 5.33 0.81
CA LEU A 441 -6.44 4.37 1.87
C LEU A 441 -7.47 4.99 2.81
N PRO A 442 -8.68 4.42 2.92
CA PRO A 442 -9.74 5.00 3.73
C PRO A 442 -9.39 5.03 5.21
N GLN A 443 -9.75 6.11 5.90
CA GLN A 443 -9.55 6.29 7.33
C GLN A 443 -10.89 6.39 8.06
N LYS A 444 -10.88 6.04 9.36
CA LYS A 444 -12.05 6.19 10.21
C LYS A 444 -12.47 7.66 10.32
N ASP A 445 -11.50 8.54 10.53
CA ASP A 445 -11.67 9.99 10.41
C ASP A 445 -11.13 10.44 9.04
N PRO A 446 -11.94 10.97 8.13
CA PRO A 446 -11.50 11.39 6.81
C PRO A 446 -10.46 12.51 6.82
N GLU A 447 -10.33 13.25 7.92
CA GLU A 447 -9.33 14.31 8.12
C GLU A 447 -8.01 13.80 8.74
N GLN A 448 -7.89 12.50 9.01
CA GLN A 448 -6.71 11.95 9.67
C GLN A 448 -5.39 12.33 8.97
N TYR A 449 -5.39 12.41 7.65
CA TYR A 449 -4.19 12.76 6.89
C TYR A 449 -3.77 14.23 7.02
N ASP A 450 -4.68 15.12 7.39
CA ASP A 450 -4.40 16.55 7.60
C ASP A 450 -3.54 16.77 8.86
N PHE A 451 -3.67 15.86 9.84
CA PHE A 451 -2.97 15.93 11.13
C PHE A 451 -1.84 14.91 11.29
N LEU A 452 -1.73 13.93 10.40
CA LEU A 452 -0.71 12.89 10.50
C LEU A 452 0.62 13.38 9.94
N LEU A 453 1.54 13.78 10.81
CA LEU A 453 2.89 14.24 10.47
C LEU A 453 3.89 13.09 10.24
N LYS A 454 3.44 11.98 9.65
CA LYS A 454 4.27 10.81 9.33
C LYS A 454 3.99 10.31 7.92
N SER A 455 5.01 9.72 7.31
CA SER A 455 4.93 9.05 6.01
C SER A 455 4.62 7.58 6.20
N TYR A 456 3.76 7.05 5.32
CA TYR A 456 3.60 5.61 5.10
C TYR A 456 4.71 5.15 4.16
N ASN A 457 5.45 4.13 4.57
CA ASN A 457 6.62 3.69 3.84
C ASN A 457 6.54 2.18 3.56
N VAL A 458 6.85 1.79 2.32
CA VAL A 458 6.83 0.40 1.84
C VAL A 458 5.49 -0.30 2.18
N PRO A 459 4.34 0.15 1.66
CA PRO A 459 3.10 -0.54 1.90
C PRO A 459 3.10 -1.90 1.20
N GLU A 460 2.77 -2.98 1.93
CA GLU A 460 2.64 -4.34 1.38
C GLU A 460 1.32 -4.96 1.79
N LEU A 461 0.60 -5.51 0.81
CA LEU A 461 -0.65 -6.25 1.02
C LEU A 461 -0.35 -7.67 1.53
N ILE A 462 -1.11 -8.14 2.52
CA ILE A 462 -1.01 -9.50 3.07
C ILE A 462 -2.39 -10.12 3.29
N ILE A 463 -2.47 -11.43 3.09
CA ILE A 463 -3.75 -12.17 3.09
C ILE A 463 -4.39 -12.31 4.47
N ALA A 464 -3.61 -12.17 5.56
CA ALA A 464 -4.10 -12.38 6.92
C ALA A 464 -3.27 -11.57 7.93
N GLN A 465 -3.77 -11.49 9.16
CA GLN A 465 -3.12 -10.80 10.27
C GLN A 465 -1.81 -11.49 10.70
N ILE A 466 -0.78 -10.70 10.97
CA ILE A 466 0.43 -11.15 11.67
C ILE A 466 0.05 -11.50 13.11
N LYS A 467 0.24 -12.77 13.49
CA LYS A 467 -0.19 -13.28 14.79
C LYS A 467 0.86 -13.13 15.91
N ILE A 468 2.13 -12.89 15.53
CA ILE A 468 3.20 -12.67 16.51
C ILE A 468 2.94 -11.32 17.18
N SER A 469 2.89 -11.33 18.51
CA SER A 469 2.67 -10.11 19.29
C SER A 469 3.90 -9.18 19.24
N PRO A 470 3.75 -7.86 19.45
CA PRO A 470 4.87 -6.94 19.56
C PRO A 470 5.89 -7.37 20.63
N ARG A 471 5.41 -7.94 21.75
CA ARG A 471 6.28 -8.48 22.80
C ARG A 471 7.07 -9.72 22.35
N GLY A 472 6.48 -10.54 21.46
CA GLY A 472 7.19 -11.69 20.85
C GLY A 472 8.36 -11.23 19.99
N PHE A 473 8.15 -10.21 19.16
CA PHE A 473 9.23 -9.59 18.39
C PHE A 473 10.27 -8.91 19.27
N GLU A 474 9.85 -8.18 20.30
CA GLU A 474 10.74 -7.55 21.27
C GLU A 474 11.67 -8.58 21.97
N LYS A 475 11.11 -9.68 22.48
CA LYS A 475 11.89 -10.77 23.09
C LYS A 475 12.92 -11.33 22.10
N ALA A 476 12.50 -11.68 20.90
CA ALA A 476 13.40 -12.21 19.87
C ALA A 476 14.50 -11.19 19.49
N ALA A 477 14.18 -9.89 19.42
CA ALA A 477 15.16 -8.84 19.15
C ALA A 477 16.23 -8.73 20.24
N LYS A 478 15.81 -8.82 21.51
CA LYS A 478 16.70 -8.72 22.69
C LYS A 478 17.46 -10.01 22.99
N GLY A 479 17.11 -11.13 22.34
CA GLY A 479 17.69 -12.44 22.65
C GLY A 479 17.25 -12.98 24.01
N SER A 480 16.07 -12.59 24.49
CA SER A 480 15.47 -13.06 25.72
C SER A 480 14.51 -14.21 25.42
N ASP A 481 14.69 -15.36 26.06
CA ASP A 481 13.78 -16.52 25.95
C ASP A 481 12.41 -16.25 26.56
#